data_1c9aa3b742280c5427edf21fe1fbd6d4
#
_entry.id   1c9aa3b742280c5427edf21fe1fbd6d4
#
_cell.length_a   1.000
_cell.length_b   1.000
_cell.length_c   1.000
_cell.angle_alpha   90.00
_cell.angle_beta   90.00
_cell.angle_gamma   90.00
#
_symmetry.space_group_name_H-M   'P 1'
#
loop_
_entity.id
_entity.type
_entity.pdbx_description
1 polymer ?
#
loop_
_entity_poly.entity_id
_entity_poly.type
_entity_poly.pdbx_seq_one_letter_code
_entity_poly.pdbx_strand_id
1 'polypeptide(L)' 'MTNWITIATYNTPVEANMIKNLLESYQIPCFIKSENMGALYFNVIGGIEVQVPDFEAPRALDIVTHAGLA' A
#
# COMPACT_ATOMS: atom_id res chain seq x y z
N MET A 1 6.32 -18.58 -7.21
CA MET A 1 5.78 -17.94 -6.04
C MET A 1 5.73 -16.45 -6.21
N THR A 2 4.70 -15.84 -5.67
CA THR A 2 4.52 -14.40 -5.81
C THR A 2 5.31 -13.67 -4.74
N ASN A 3 6.09 -12.68 -5.15
CA ASN A 3 6.76 -11.79 -4.23
C ASN A 3 5.91 -10.54 -4.07
N TRP A 4 5.74 -10.11 -2.84
CA TRP A 4 4.99 -8.90 -2.53
C TRP A 4 5.96 -7.74 -2.40
N ILE A 5 5.67 -6.66 -3.11
CA ILE A 5 6.55 -5.51 -3.20
C ILE A 5 5.84 -4.30 -2.63
N THR A 6 6.52 -3.56 -1.79
CA THR A 6 5.99 -2.32 -1.24
C THR A 6 6.06 -1.24 -2.30
N ILE A 7 4.91 -0.67 -2.64
CA ILE A 7 4.85 0.39 -3.64
C ILE A 7 4.62 1.77 -3.02
N ALA A 8 4.17 1.80 -1.77
CA ALA A 8 3.92 3.07 -1.09
C ALA A 8 3.89 2.83 0.40
N THR A 9 4.25 3.87 1.14
CA THR A 9 4.25 3.84 2.59
C THR A 9 3.52 5.09 3.09
N TYR A 10 2.64 4.89 4.05
CA TYR A 10 1.83 5.98 4.58
C TYR A 10 1.91 6.00 6.10
N ASN A 11 1.61 7.15 6.68
CA ASN A 11 1.67 7.32 8.13
C ASN A 11 0.36 7.00 8.82
N THR A 12 -0.72 6.93 8.08
CA THR A 12 -2.04 6.68 8.66
C THR A 12 -2.74 5.54 7.95
N PRO A 13 -3.57 4.79 8.67
CA PRO A 13 -4.34 3.73 8.04
C PRO A 13 -5.31 4.26 6.99
N VAL A 14 -5.80 5.48 7.18
CA VAL A 14 -6.76 6.06 6.24
C VAL A 14 -6.15 6.17 4.85
N GLU A 15 -4.94 6.72 4.78
CA GLU A 15 -4.26 6.87 3.49
C GLU A 15 -3.97 5.52 2.86
N ALA A 16 -3.48 4.57 3.67
CA ALA A 16 -3.16 3.25 3.16
C ALA A 16 -4.41 2.55 2.61
N ASN A 17 -5.52 2.67 3.34
CA ASN A 17 -6.75 2.04 2.90
C ASN A 17 -7.32 2.69 1.64
N MET A 18 -7.14 3.99 1.48
CA MET A 18 -7.57 4.67 0.26
C MET A 18 -6.85 4.08 -0.95
N ILE A 19 -5.55 3.90 -0.81
CA ILE A 19 -4.76 3.32 -1.91
C ILE A 19 -5.15 1.88 -2.15
N LYS A 20 -5.34 1.12 -1.09
CA LYS A 20 -5.76 -0.27 -1.22
C LYS A 20 -7.09 -0.36 -1.98
N ASN A 21 -8.05 0.46 -1.59
CA ASN A 21 -9.35 0.45 -2.24
C ASN A 21 -9.23 0.86 -3.72
N LEU A 22 -8.40 1.84 -4.00
CA LEU A 22 -8.18 2.26 -5.37
C LEU A 22 -7.62 1.13 -6.22
N LEU A 23 -6.59 0.47 -5.72
CA LEU A 23 -5.95 -0.61 -6.48
C LEU A 23 -6.89 -1.80 -6.64
N GLU A 24 -7.67 -2.10 -5.61
CA GLU A 24 -8.62 -3.20 -5.71
C GLU A 24 -9.73 -2.90 -6.72
N SER A 25 -10.07 -1.64 -6.90
CA SER A 25 -11.05 -1.27 -7.93
C SER A 25 -10.50 -1.54 -9.33
N TYR A 26 -9.20 -1.65 -9.48
CA TYR A 26 -8.56 -2.05 -10.73
C TYR A 26 -8.22 -3.54 -10.74
N GLN A 27 -8.73 -4.26 -9.76
CA GLN A 27 -8.54 -5.71 -9.63
C GLN A 27 -7.08 -6.08 -9.40
N ILE A 28 -6.35 -5.21 -8.73
CA ILE A 28 -4.99 -5.49 -8.31
C ILE A 28 -5.01 -5.93 -6.85
N PRO A 29 -4.55 -7.14 -6.54
CA PRO A 29 -4.50 -7.58 -5.15
C PRO A 29 -3.57 -6.68 -4.35
N CYS A 30 -4.00 -6.31 -3.15
CA CYS A 30 -3.22 -5.44 -2.28
C CYS A 30 -3.15 -6.02 -0.90
N PHE A 31 -2.03 -5.77 -0.25
CA PHE A 31 -1.80 -6.22 1.10
C PHE A 31 -1.26 -5.05 1.92
N ILE A 32 -1.84 -4.84 3.08
CA ILE A 32 -1.38 -3.80 4.00
C ILE A 32 -0.50 -4.45 5.03
N LYS A 33 0.72 -3.96 5.14
CA LYS A 33 1.67 -4.47 6.12
C LYS A 33 2.08 -3.33 7.04
N SER A 34 2.05 -3.57 8.34
CA SER A 34 2.49 -2.61 9.32
C SER A 34 3.40 -3.31 10.32
N GLU A 35 4.61 -2.82 10.42
CA GLU A 35 5.60 -3.40 11.33
C GLU A 35 5.17 -3.28 12.78
N ASN A 36 4.41 -2.24 13.08
CA ASN A 36 4.00 -1.97 14.44
C ASN A 36 2.52 -2.18 14.62
N MET A 37 2.00 -3.19 13.99
CA MET A 37 0.59 -3.48 14.02
C MET A 37 0.03 -3.55 15.43
N GLY A 38 0.76 -4.16 16.34
CA GLY A 38 0.30 -4.30 17.71
C GLY A 38 0.52 -3.09 18.57
N ALA A 39 1.19 -2.08 18.05
CA ALA A 39 1.48 -0.90 18.84
C ALA A 39 0.25 -0.01 18.90
N LEU A 40 0.18 0.73 19.99
CA LEU A 40 -0.89 1.71 20.15
C LEU A 40 -0.55 3.02 19.46
N TYR A 41 0.58 3.07 18.80
CA TYR A 41 1.11 4.30 18.25
C TYR A 41 1.05 4.25 16.74
N PHE A 42 -0.04 4.72 16.18
CA PHE A 42 -0.21 4.71 14.75
C PHE A 42 0.65 5.73 14.03
N ASN A 43 1.17 6.67 14.79
CA ASN A 43 2.04 7.67 14.21
C ASN A 43 3.51 7.27 14.31
N VAL A 44 3.76 6.03 14.60
CA VAL A 44 5.13 5.55 14.66
C VAL A 44 5.75 5.59 13.28
N ILE A 45 6.99 5.99 13.25
CA ILE A 45 7.76 6.04 12.01
C ILE A 45 7.95 4.65 11.47
N GLY A 46 7.92 4.53 10.17
CA GLY A 46 8.00 3.25 9.51
C GLY A 46 6.73 2.97 8.76
N GLY A 47 5.67 3.47 9.32
CA GLY A 47 4.46 3.56 8.58
C GLY A 47 3.80 2.26 8.21
N ILE A 48 2.87 2.42 7.32
CA ILE A 48 2.02 1.34 6.85
C ILE A 48 2.34 1.14 5.38
N GLU A 49 2.74 -0.08 5.02
CA GLU A 49 3.18 -0.37 3.68
C GLU A 49 2.04 -0.98 2.87
N VAL A 50 1.89 -0.49 1.66
CA VAL A 50 0.96 -1.07 0.70
C VAL A 50 1.76 -1.92 -0.26
N GLN A 51 1.45 -3.21 -0.31
CA GLN A 51 2.19 -4.16 -1.11
C GLN A 51 1.31 -4.79 -2.17
N VAL A 52 1.91 -5.03 -3.31
CA VAL A 52 1.25 -5.70 -4.42
C VAL A 52 2.17 -6.80 -4.95
N PRO A 53 1.62 -7.76 -5.70
CA PRO A 53 2.48 -8.76 -6.34
C PRO A 53 3.47 -8.09 -7.28
N ASP A 54 4.65 -8.67 -7.39
CA ASP A 54 5.72 -8.07 -8.18
C ASP A 54 5.31 -7.82 -9.63
N PHE A 55 4.53 -8.72 -10.20
CA PHE A 55 4.10 -8.57 -11.60
C PHE A 55 3.06 -7.46 -11.78
N GLU A 56 2.47 -6.98 -10.69
CA GLU A 56 1.51 -5.88 -10.77
C GLU A 56 2.12 -4.56 -10.32
N ALA A 57 3.36 -4.57 -9.87
CA ALA A 57 3.97 -3.37 -9.32
C ALA A 57 4.03 -2.20 -10.30
N PRO A 58 4.44 -2.41 -11.57
CA PRO A 58 4.47 -1.28 -12.51
C PRO A 58 3.10 -0.67 -12.73
N ARG A 59 2.08 -1.52 -12.85
CA ARG A 59 0.72 -1.06 -13.06
C ARG A 59 0.20 -0.32 -11.85
N ALA A 60 0.46 -0.87 -10.66
CA ALA A 60 0.02 -0.26 -9.42
C ALA A 60 0.67 1.10 -9.22
N LEU A 61 1.96 1.21 -9.48
CA LEU A 61 2.66 2.48 -9.36
C LEU A 61 2.09 3.51 -10.31
N ASP A 62 1.78 3.09 -11.52
CA ASP A 62 1.20 3.99 -12.51
C ASP A 62 -0.14 4.53 -12.05
N ILE A 63 -0.98 3.66 -11.51
CA ILE A 63 -2.30 4.06 -11.02
C ILE A 63 -2.17 5.06 -9.87
N VAL A 64 -1.32 4.74 -8.91
CA VAL A 64 -1.16 5.61 -7.73
C VAL A 64 -0.59 6.95 -8.13
N THR A 65 0.37 6.96 -9.05
CA THR A 65 0.98 8.19 -9.51
C THR A 65 -0.04 9.07 -10.23
N HIS A 66 -0.86 8.49 -11.10
CA HIS A 66 -1.87 9.24 -11.83
C HIS A 66 -2.98 9.74 -10.92
N ALA A 67 -3.21 9.08 -9.81
CA ALA A 67 -4.18 9.54 -8.85
C ALA A 67 -3.66 10.70 -8.00
N GLY A 68 -2.37 10.99 -8.10
CA GLY A 68 -1.77 12.07 -7.32
C GLY A 68 -1.57 11.73 -5.88
N LEU A 69 -1.52 10.44 -5.56
CA LEU A 69 -1.43 9.98 -4.18
C LEU A 69 -0.06 9.41 -3.82
N ALA A 70 0.84 9.42 -4.75
CA ALA A 70 2.20 8.93 -4.50
C ALA A 70 3.18 10.08 -4.37
#